data_c6c6204a76ec243039edbedae502809b
#
_entry.id   c6c6204a76ec243039edbedae502809b
#
_cell.length_a   1.000
_cell.length_b   1.000
_cell.length_c   1.000
_cell.angle_alpha   90.00
_cell.angle_beta   90.00
_cell.angle_gamma   90.00
#
_symmetry.space_group_name_H-M   'P 1'
#
loop_
_entity.id
_entity.type
_entity.pdbx_description
1 polymer ?
#
loop_
_entity_poly.entity_id
_entity_poly.type
_entity_poly.pdbx_seq_one_letter_code
_entity_poly.pdbx_strand_id
1 'polypeptide(L)'
;MLVAMSGGVDSSVAAGLLKDAGHDVEGATMKLWGGDSDSGCCSVSDVEDARRVAFQLGITHHVFNFTQEFNESVVSHYVASHQNGYVPNPCIECNRHLKFDVFLDRALRLGFDAIATGHYARVERSPEGSFILARAKDRLKDQSYVLSMLTNKALSKLVLPLGHLEKSEVRQIAKSLSLRTHAKPDSQDVCFIKSDIGRKGFLDGRISFTPGTLYDSKTNEKLGEVESLELLTLGQRKGISAGTSRLKTPTRRFVTHIDLDNRRATVGELEDLMVTTVKLGRITWCNQSLEPGSVVQVQLSAHGQPNSAVFYDSYIELEEPCRKPAPGQTCALYIGDIVVGSSTILAS
;
A
#
# COMPACT_ATOMS: atom_id res chain seq x y z
N MET A 1 -15.52 11.26 -17.58
CA MET A 1 -14.66 10.70 -16.51
C MET A 1 -13.37 10.17 -17.08
N LEU A 2 -12.26 10.27 -16.35
CA LEU A 2 -10.97 9.72 -16.76
C LEU A 2 -10.65 8.47 -15.94
N VAL A 3 -10.52 7.31 -16.60
CA VAL A 3 -10.26 6.01 -15.93
C VAL A 3 -8.77 5.70 -15.95
N ALA A 4 -8.16 5.49 -14.78
CA ALA A 4 -6.78 5.02 -14.67
C ALA A 4 -6.69 3.55 -15.11
N MET A 5 -6.06 3.29 -16.25
CA MET A 5 -5.92 1.97 -16.87
C MET A 5 -4.47 1.49 -16.76
N SER A 6 -4.26 0.41 -16.02
CA SER A 6 -2.94 -0.22 -15.82
C SER A 6 -2.67 -1.40 -16.75
N GLY A 7 -3.56 -1.68 -17.73
CA GLY A 7 -3.48 -2.89 -18.55
C GLY A 7 -3.84 -4.18 -17.80
N GLY A 8 -4.34 -4.10 -16.58
CA GLY A 8 -4.88 -5.20 -15.80
C GLY A 8 -6.39 -5.39 -15.98
N VAL A 9 -6.92 -6.54 -15.54
CA VAL A 9 -8.34 -6.89 -15.66
C VAL A 9 -9.25 -5.90 -14.93
N ASP A 10 -8.87 -5.46 -13.72
CA ASP A 10 -9.69 -4.63 -12.86
C ASP A 10 -9.94 -3.25 -13.45
N SER A 11 -8.90 -2.55 -13.89
CA SER A 11 -9.04 -1.24 -14.54
C SER A 11 -9.77 -1.32 -15.88
N SER A 12 -9.61 -2.43 -16.59
CA SER A 12 -10.33 -2.68 -17.85
C SER A 12 -11.84 -2.84 -17.63
N VAL A 13 -12.23 -3.61 -16.60
CA VAL A 13 -13.64 -3.79 -16.23
C VAL A 13 -14.24 -2.50 -15.68
N ALA A 14 -13.47 -1.75 -14.88
CA ALA A 14 -13.92 -0.45 -14.38
C ALA A 14 -14.29 0.50 -15.53
N ALA A 15 -13.48 0.57 -16.57
CA ALA A 15 -13.76 1.36 -17.77
C ALA A 15 -15.02 0.86 -18.51
N GLY A 16 -15.16 -0.45 -18.70
CA GLY A 16 -16.32 -1.06 -19.33
C GLY A 16 -17.63 -0.76 -18.59
N LEU A 17 -17.64 -0.99 -17.27
CA LEU A 17 -18.83 -0.74 -16.43
C LEU A 17 -19.29 0.72 -16.48
N LEU A 18 -18.34 1.67 -16.42
CA LEU A 18 -18.70 3.09 -16.50
C LEU A 18 -19.26 3.48 -17.85
N LYS A 19 -18.70 2.93 -18.94
CA LYS A 19 -19.22 3.13 -20.29
C LYS A 19 -20.62 2.54 -20.44
N ASP A 20 -20.84 1.31 -19.98
CA ASP A 20 -22.13 0.64 -20.04
C ASP A 20 -23.19 1.37 -19.19
N ALA A 21 -22.77 2.05 -18.11
CA ALA A 21 -23.61 2.93 -17.32
C ALA A 21 -23.94 4.29 -18.01
N GLY A 22 -23.44 4.52 -19.22
CA GLY A 22 -23.74 5.72 -20.03
C GLY A 22 -22.87 6.93 -19.71
N HIS A 23 -21.76 6.76 -18.97
CA HIS A 23 -20.81 7.85 -18.74
C HIS A 23 -19.95 8.11 -19.98
N ASP A 24 -19.60 9.37 -20.18
CA ASP A 24 -18.54 9.76 -21.11
C ASP A 24 -17.18 9.42 -20.48
N VAL A 25 -16.52 8.40 -21.04
CA VAL A 25 -15.34 7.76 -20.45
C VAL A 25 -14.15 7.86 -21.40
N GLU A 26 -13.03 8.32 -20.87
CA GLU A 26 -11.72 8.18 -21.51
C GLU A 26 -10.76 7.41 -20.58
N GLY A 27 -9.82 6.68 -21.18
CA GLY A 27 -8.81 5.93 -20.45
C GLY A 27 -7.48 6.68 -20.37
N ALA A 28 -6.73 6.46 -19.29
CA ALA A 28 -5.39 7.00 -19.16
C ALA A 28 -4.45 6.00 -18.48
N THR A 29 -3.26 5.79 -19.05
CA THR A 29 -2.17 5.07 -18.41
C THR A 29 -1.13 6.06 -17.90
N MET A 30 -0.72 5.89 -16.64
CA MET A 30 0.36 6.66 -16.03
C MET A 30 1.69 5.92 -16.26
N LYS A 31 2.61 6.51 -17.01
CA LYS A 31 3.98 6.04 -17.10
C LYS A 31 4.72 6.52 -15.86
N LEU A 32 5.05 5.58 -14.96
CA LEU A 32 5.62 5.87 -13.62
C LEU A 32 7.12 5.62 -13.56
N TRP A 33 7.66 4.75 -14.40
CA TRP A 33 9.05 4.34 -14.35
C TRP A 33 9.69 4.45 -15.74
N GLY A 34 10.92 4.97 -15.79
CA GLY A 34 11.66 5.24 -17.03
C GLY A 34 12.98 4.48 -17.16
N GLY A 35 13.22 3.44 -16.33
CA GLY A 35 14.44 2.63 -16.43
C GLY A 35 14.44 1.68 -17.63
N ASP A 36 15.62 1.18 -18.02
CA ASP A 36 15.84 0.23 -19.13
C ASP A 36 15.13 -1.13 -18.97
N SER A 37 14.32 -1.27 -17.95
CA SER A 37 13.61 -2.49 -17.63
C SER A 37 12.12 -2.32 -17.81
N ASP A 38 11.59 -3.06 -18.73
CA ASP A 38 10.18 -3.25 -19.07
C ASP A 38 9.39 -4.00 -17.97
N SER A 39 9.68 -3.72 -16.69
CA SER A 39 9.09 -4.41 -15.56
C SER A 39 8.35 -3.43 -14.63
N GLY A 40 7.18 -3.84 -14.19
CA GLY A 40 6.32 -3.06 -13.31
C GLY A 40 4.94 -2.79 -13.91
N CYS A 41 4.02 -2.19 -13.16
CA CYS A 41 2.64 -1.93 -13.58
C CYS A 41 2.48 -0.84 -14.67
N CYS A 42 3.55 -0.50 -15.39
CA CYS A 42 3.58 0.47 -16.49
C CYS A 42 4.60 0.04 -17.55
N SER A 43 4.77 -1.26 -17.74
CA SER A 43 5.58 -1.81 -18.84
C SER A 43 4.98 -1.38 -20.19
N VAL A 44 5.78 -1.39 -21.26
CA VAL A 44 5.27 -1.13 -22.61
C VAL A 44 4.12 -2.08 -22.94
N SER A 45 4.22 -3.35 -22.53
CA SER A 45 3.16 -4.34 -22.72
C SER A 45 1.86 -3.97 -21.98
N ASP A 46 1.94 -3.41 -20.75
CA ASP A 46 0.76 -2.98 -19.99
C ASP A 46 0.08 -1.77 -20.64
N VAL A 47 0.87 -0.81 -21.13
CA VAL A 47 0.35 0.34 -21.90
C VAL A 47 -0.36 -0.13 -23.16
N GLU A 48 0.22 -1.10 -23.88
CA GLU A 48 -0.39 -1.66 -25.08
C GLU A 48 -1.66 -2.46 -24.76
N ASP A 49 -1.70 -3.21 -23.66
CA ASP A 49 -2.90 -3.89 -23.20
C ASP A 49 -4.01 -2.89 -22.86
N ALA A 50 -3.68 -1.80 -22.15
CA ALA A 50 -4.63 -0.73 -21.83
C ALA A 50 -5.17 -0.06 -23.10
N ARG A 51 -4.29 0.25 -24.07
CA ARG A 51 -4.66 0.85 -25.35
C ARG A 51 -5.60 -0.06 -26.16
N ARG A 52 -5.31 -1.35 -26.21
CA ARG A 52 -6.14 -2.33 -26.93
C ARG A 52 -7.52 -2.49 -26.28
N VAL A 53 -7.58 -2.51 -24.92
CA VAL A 53 -8.85 -2.52 -24.19
C VAL A 53 -9.65 -1.23 -24.49
N ALA A 54 -9.01 -0.08 -24.43
CA ALA A 54 -9.67 1.19 -24.75
C ALA A 54 -10.22 1.20 -26.20
N PHE A 55 -9.45 0.73 -27.18
CA PHE A 55 -9.90 0.57 -28.55
C PHE A 55 -11.09 -0.38 -28.64
N GLN A 56 -11.06 -1.52 -27.97
CA GLN A 56 -12.14 -2.50 -27.93
C GLN A 56 -13.42 -1.91 -27.30
N LEU A 57 -13.27 -1.11 -26.26
CA LEU A 57 -14.36 -0.39 -25.61
C LEU A 57 -14.82 0.84 -26.43
N GLY A 58 -14.10 1.25 -27.49
CA GLY A 58 -14.40 2.45 -28.27
C GLY A 58 -14.28 3.73 -27.44
N ILE A 59 -13.25 3.83 -26.59
CA ILE A 59 -12.93 5.02 -25.79
C ILE A 59 -11.54 5.55 -26.16
N THR A 60 -11.33 6.85 -26.00
CA THR A 60 -10.02 7.50 -26.18
C THR A 60 -9.05 7.02 -25.08
N HIS A 61 -7.77 6.88 -25.41
CA HIS A 61 -6.74 6.47 -24.45
C HIS A 61 -5.55 7.42 -24.47
N HIS A 62 -5.20 7.93 -23.30
CA HIS A 62 -4.06 8.83 -23.09
C HIS A 62 -2.91 8.11 -22.35
N VAL A 63 -1.70 8.63 -22.53
CA VAL A 63 -0.53 8.21 -21.73
C VAL A 63 0.07 9.46 -21.12
N PHE A 64 0.08 9.52 -19.79
CA PHE A 64 0.70 10.60 -19.03
C PHE A 64 2.06 10.15 -18.47
N ASN A 65 3.08 10.94 -18.71
CA ASN A 65 4.40 10.68 -18.12
C ASN A 65 4.49 11.37 -16.75
N PHE A 66 4.53 10.56 -15.71
CA PHE A 66 4.70 10.98 -14.31
C PHE A 66 5.97 10.38 -13.69
N THR A 67 6.97 10.07 -14.51
CA THR A 67 8.21 9.44 -14.05
C THR A 67 8.94 10.32 -13.03
N GLN A 68 8.95 11.63 -13.23
CA GLN A 68 9.61 12.56 -12.33
C GLN A 68 8.88 12.61 -10.98
N GLU A 69 7.57 12.86 -11.00
CA GLU A 69 6.73 12.95 -9.81
C GLU A 69 6.75 11.65 -9.00
N PHE A 70 6.77 10.51 -9.70
CA PHE A 70 6.88 9.19 -9.05
C PHE A 70 8.24 9.00 -8.38
N ASN A 71 9.34 9.39 -9.03
CA ASN A 71 10.67 9.31 -8.42
C ASN A 71 10.77 10.21 -7.19
N GLU A 72 10.28 11.44 -7.26
CA GLU A 72 10.37 12.41 -6.16
C GLU A 72 9.51 11.99 -4.96
N SER A 73 8.25 11.61 -5.19
CA SER A 73 7.29 11.37 -4.10
C SER A 73 7.27 9.93 -3.58
N VAL A 74 7.55 8.93 -4.41
CA VAL A 74 7.43 7.52 -4.03
C VAL A 74 8.79 6.86 -3.85
N VAL A 75 9.65 6.92 -4.89
CA VAL A 75 10.92 6.21 -4.88
C VAL A 75 11.88 6.84 -3.88
N SER A 76 12.05 8.16 -3.92
CA SER A 76 12.95 8.87 -2.99
C SER A 76 12.48 8.71 -1.54
N HIS A 77 11.17 8.78 -1.29
CA HIS A 77 10.61 8.51 0.04
C HIS A 77 10.88 7.05 0.48
N TYR A 78 10.71 6.08 -0.41
CA TYR A 78 10.99 4.67 -0.12
C TYR A 78 12.46 4.45 0.25
N VAL A 79 13.38 5.01 -0.53
CA VAL A 79 14.84 4.92 -0.30
C VAL A 79 15.22 5.58 1.02
N ALA A 80 14.82 6.84 1.24
CA ALA A 80 15.11 7.59 2.47
C ALA A 80 14.53 6.91 3.72
N SER A 81 13.34 6.34 3.63
CA SER A 81 12.73 5.60 4.74
C SER A 81 13.57 4.38 5.13
N HIS A 82 14.00 3.57 4.15
CA HIS A 82 14.84 2.41 4.44
C HIS A 82 16.20 2.80 5.01
N GLN A 83 16.80 3.88 4.54
CA GLN A 83 18.05 4.41 5.11
C GLN A 83 17.92 4.77 6.59
N ASN A 84 16.73 5.16 7.03
CA ASN A 84 16.41 5.51 8.42
C ASN A 84 15.74 4.37 9.21
N GLY A 85 15.77 3.13 8.72
CA GLY A 85 15.21 1.96 9.41
C GLY A 85 13.67 1.86 9.39
N TYR A 86 13.00 2.66 8.55
CA TYR A 86 11.57 2.60 8.36
C TYR A 86 11.22 1.69 7.18
N VAL A 87 10.05 1.06 7.24
CA VAL A 87 9.56 0.16 6.18
C VAL A 87 8.22 0.71 5.65
N PRO A 88 8.24 1.70 4.73
CA PRO A 88 7.03 2.31 4.20
C PRO A 88 6.29 1.36 3.26
N ASN A 89 4.99 1.61 3.06
CA ASN A 89 4.22 1.00 1.99
C ASN A 89 4.19 1.95 0.77
N PRO A 90 4.95 1.67 -0.31
CA PRO A 90 5.04 2.57 -1.45
C PRO A 90 3.73 2.69 -2.23
N CYS A 91 2.82 1.72 -2.14
CA CYS A 91 1.51 1.80 -2.78
C CYS A 91 0.63 2.89 -2.15
N ILE A 92 0.77 3.12 -0.84
CA ILE A 92 0.08 4.21 -0.14
C ILE A 92 0.59 5.56 -0.63
N GLU A 93 1.91 5.73 -0.72
CA GLU A 93 2.50 6.99 -1.20
C GLU A 93 2.18 7.24 -2.69
N CYS A 94 2.18 6.19 -3.52
CA CYS A 94 1.74 6.27 -4.91
C CYS A 94 0.26 6.70 -5.02
N ASN A 95 -0.62 6.13 -4.21
CA ASN A 95 -2.01 6.54 -4.19
C ASN A 95 -2.16 7.99 -3.70
N ARG A 96 -1.50 8.35 -2.59
CA ARG A 96 -1.56 9.69 -1.99
C ARG A 96 -1.10 10.78 -2.94
N HIS A 97 0.12 10.67 -3.45
CA HIS A 97 0.79 11.75 -4.16
C HIS A 97 0.60 11.70 -5.67
N LEU A 98 0.46 10.52 -6.23
CA LEU A 98 0.39 10.41 -7.68
C LEU A 98 -1.04 10.23 -8.20
N LYS A 99 -1.74 9.15 -7.78
CA LYS A 99 -3.05 8.85 -8.36
C LYS A 99 -4.14 9.82 -7.95
N PHE A 100 -4.17 10.18 -6.65
CA PHE A 100 -5.27 10.97 -6.09
C PHE A 100 -4.85 12.42 -5.76
N ASP A 101 -3.68 12.84 -6.23
CA ASP A 101 -3.22 14.22 -6.24
C ASP A 101 -2.84 14.63 -7.68
N VAL A 102 -1.66 14.28 -8.17
CA VAL A 102 -1.15 14.72 -9.49
C VAL A 102 -2.05 14.28 -10.66
N PHE A 103 -2.44 13.02 -10.72
CA PHE A 103 -3.31 12.50 -11.78
C PHE A 103 -4.72 13.09 -11.70
N LEU A 104 -5.28 13.21 -10.49
CA LEU A 104 -6.58 13.84 -10.27
C LEU A 104 -6.54 15.31 -10.70
N ASP A 105 -5.54 16.08 -10.27
CA ASP A 105 -5.38 17.49 -10.68
C ASP A 105 -5.25 17.62 -12.20
N ARG A 106 -4.46 16.76 -12.83
CA ARG A 106 -4.33 16.73 -14.30
C ARG A 106 -5.67 16.45 -14.99
N ALA A 107 -6.45 15.48 -14.47
CA ALA A 107 -7.77 15.17 -15.02
C ALA A 107 -8.73 16.37 -14.92
N LEU A 108 -8.79 17.00 -13.75
CA LEU A 108 -9.64 18.17 -13.53
C LEU A 108 -9.26 19.37 -14.43
N ARG A 109 -7.97 19.62 -14.64
CA ARG A 109 -7.47 20.66 -15.55
C ARG A 109 -7.78 20.38 -17.01
N LEU A 110 -7.90 19.11 -17.40
CA LEU A 110 -8.32 18.70 -18.75
C LEU A 110 -9.84 18.73 -18.93
N GLY A 111 -10.60 19.10 -17.90
CA GLY A 111 -12.06 19.24 -17.94
C GLY A 111 -12.84 17.99 -17.57
N PHE A 112 -12.20 16.95 -17.06
CA PHE A 112 -12.91 15.79 -16.53
C PHE A 112 -13.53 16.10 -15.16
N ASP A 113 -14.75 15.61 -14.90
CA ASP A 113 -15.45 15.85 -13.64
C ASP A 113 -14.92 15.01 -12.47
N ALA A 114 -14.40 13.81 -12.80
CA ALA A 114 -13.92 12.83 -11.83
C ALA A 114 -12.92 11.87 -12.49
N ILE A 115 -12.16 11.16 -11.65
CA ILE A 115 -11.36 10.01 -12.04
C ILE A 115 -11.99 8.71 -11.55
N ALA A 116 -11.70 7.61 -12.23
CA ALA A 116 -12.07 6.28 -11.79
C ALA A 116 -10.86 5.33 -11.80
N THR A 117 -10.91 4.32 -10.95
CA THR A 117 -9.86 3.30 -10.88
C THR A 117 -10.45 1.91 -10.61
N GLY A 118 -9.67 0.87 -10.88
CA GLY A 118 -10.02 -0.52 -10.57
C GLY A 118 -9.75 -0.95 -9.12
N HIS A 119 -9.69 -0.03 -8.15
CA HIS A 119 -9.53 -0.42 -6.76
C HIS A 119 -10.81 -1.04 -6.17
N TYR A 120 -10.62 -2.04 -5.33
CA TYR A 120 -11.68 -2.68 -4.54
C TYR A 120 -11.86 -1.92 -3.22
N ALA A 121 -12.68 -0.90 -3.24
CA ALA A 121 -13.20 -0.16 -2.09
C ALA A 121 -14.49 0.53 -2.53
N ARG A 122 -15.28 1.03 -1.59
CA ARG A 122 -16.53 1.73 -1.89
C ARG A 122 -16.38 3.20 -1.52
N VAL A 123 -16.83 4.07 -2.41
CA VAL A 123 -17.06 5.49 -2.13
C VAL A 123 -18.56 5.72 -2.11
N GLU A 124 -19.07 6.11 -0.97
CA GLU A 124 -20.49 6.28 -0.71
C GLU A 124 -20.77 7.71 -0.22
N ARG A 125 -22.03 8.11 -0.19
CA ARG A 125 -22.45 9.37 0.46
C ARG A 125 -22.99 9.08 1.84
N SER A 126 -22.51 9.84 2.84
CA SER A 126 -23.11 9.82 4.16
C SER A 126 -24.51 10.47 4.13
N PRO A 127 -25.35 10.24 5.16
CA PRO A 127 -26.63 10.94 5.28
C PRO A 127 -26.50 12.46 5.27
N GLU A 128 -25.40 13.00 5.77
CA GLU A 128 -25.08 14.43 5.81
C GLU A 128 -24.50 14.96 4.47
N GLY A 129 -24.37 14.08 3.46
CA GLY A 129 -23.92 14.43 2.11
C GLY A 129 -22.42 14.44 1.88
N SER A 130 -21.60 14.14 2.90
CA SER A 130 -20.16 13.97 2.75
C SER A 130 -19.81 12.63 2.07
N PHE A 131 -18.62 12.55 1.47
CA PHE A 131 -18.16 11.30 0.88
C PHE A 131 -17.41 10.46 1.92
N ILE A 132 -17.71 9.18 1.97
CA ILE A 132 -17.09 8.21 2.86
C ILE A 132 -16.42 7.12 2.04
N LEU A 133 -15.26 6.67 2.53
CA LEU A 133 -14.56 5.50 2.02
C LEU A 133 -14.94 4.29 2.87
N ALA A 134 -15.32 3.19 2.25
CA ALA A 134 -15.66 1.96 2.95
C ALA A 134 -14.99 0.74 2.32
N ARG A 135 -14.89 -0.33 3.12
CA ARG A 135 -14.35 -1.62 2.67
C ARG A 135 -15.13 -2.15 1.48
N ALA A 136 -14.44 -2.87 0.59
CA ALA A 136 -15.08 -3.58 -0.52
C ALA A 136 -16.01 -4.70 -0.04
N LYS A 137 -16.93 -5.13 -0.93
CA LYS A 137 -17.72 -6.36 -0.78
C LYS A 137 -16.81 -7.59 -0.68
N ASP A 138 -15.83 -7.71 -1.60
CA ASP A 138 -14.81 -8.76 -1.57
C ASP A 138 -13.75 -8.42 -0.53
N ARG A 139 -13.86 -9.04 0.66
CA ARG A 139 -12.93 -8.82 1.78
C ARG A 139 -11.51 -9.31 1.51
N LEU A 140 -11.34 -10.30 0.65
CA LEU A 140 -10.02 -10.82 0.29
C LEU A 140 -9.29 -9.90 -0.69
N LYS A 141 -10.04 -9.06 -1.41
CA LYS A 141 -9.52 -8.07 -2.36
C LYS A 141 -9.63 -6.64 -1.87
N ASP A 142 -10.16 -6.41 -0.67
CA ASP A 142 -10.33 -5.07 -0.12
C ASP A 142 -9.04 -4.26 -0.15
N GLN A 143 -9.12 -3.08 -0.75
CA GLN A 143 -8.01 -2.13 -0.90
C GLN A 143 -8.27 -0.81 -0.17
N SER A 144 -9.27 -0.76 0.71
CA SER A 144 -9.56 0.42 1.51
C SER A 144 -8.37 0.86 2.37
N TYR A 145 -7.54 -0.10 2.81
CA TYR A 145 -6.30 0.16 3.53
C TYR A 145 -5.34 1.08 2.75
N VAL A 146 -5.09 0.76 1.47
CA VAL A 146 -4.15 1.57 0.65
C VAL A 146 -4.78 2.87 0.12
N LEU A 147 -6.06 3.11 0.44
CA LEU A 147 -6.80 4.34 0.15
C LEU A 147 -7.11 5.15 1.43
N SER A 148 -6.74 4.64 2.61
CA SER A 148 -7.13 5.21 3.91
C SER A 148 -6.58 6.61 4.20
N MET A 149 -5.62 7.09 3.41
CA MET A 149 -5.06 8.45 3.50
C MET A 149 -5.79 9.47 2.60
N LEU A 150 -6.86 9.07 1.90
CA LEU A 150 -7.60 10.00 1.04
C LEU A 150 -8.42 10.97 1.88
N THR A 151 -8.43 12.22 1.44
CA THR A 151 -9.28 13.26 2.04
C THR A 151 -10.66 13.28 1.38
N ASN A 152 -11.64 13.89 2.04
CA ASN A 152 -13.00 14.05 1.48
C ASN A 152 -12.98 14.77 0.12
N LYS A 153 -12.06 15.72 -0.08
CA LYS A 153 -11.85 16.41 -1.37
C LYS A 153 -11.53 15.41 -2.49
N ALA A 154 -10.60 14.49 -2.24
CA ALA A 154 -10.24 13.46 -3.24
C ALA A 154 -11.39 12.47 -3.45
N LEU A 155 -12.05 12.02 -2.36
CA LEU A 155 -13.19 11.09 -2.43
C LEU A 155 -14.35 11.66 -3.24
N SER A 156 -14.61 12.99 -3.19
CA SER A 156 -15.68 13.64 -3.94
C SER A 156 -15.49 13.59 -5.47
N LYS A 157 -14.28 13.28 -5.93
CA LYS A 157 -13.89 13.22 -7.34
C LYS A 157 -13.44 11.81 -7.77
N LEU A 158 -13.73 10.81 -6.96
CA LEU A 158 -13.28 9.43 -7.16
C LEU A 158 -14.47 8.48 -7.35
N VAL A 159 -14.40 7.64 -8.38
CA VAL A 159 -15.37 6.58 -8.64
C VAL A 159 -14.64 5.23 -8.61
N LEU A 160 -15.17 4.29 -7.82
CA LEU A 160 -14.63 2.94 -7.65
C LEU A 160 -15.68 1.90 -8.06
N PRO A 161 -15.80 1.57 -9.35
CA PRO A 161 -16.91 0.73 -9.84
C PRO A 161 -16.88 -0.71 -9.31
N LEU A 162 -15.71 -1.19 -8.85
CA LEU A 162 -15.53 -2.59 -8.43
C LEU A 162 -15.84 -2.83 -6.95
N GLY A 163 -16.06 -1.78 -6.17
CA GLY A 163 -16.23 -1.90 -4.71
C GLY A 163 -17.39 -2.78 -4.26
N HIS A 164 -18.42 -2.95 -5.09
CA HIS A 164 -19.60 -3.77 -4.82
C HIS A 164 -19.55 -5.17 -5.48
N LEU A 165 -18.41 -5.54 -6.09
CA LEU A 165 -18.26 -6.79 -6.83
C LEU A 165 -17.24 -7.70 -6.15
N GLU A 166 -17.48 -9.02 -6.27
CA GLU A 166 -16.49 -10.05 -6.00
C GLU A 166 -15.50 -10.15 -7.18
N LYS A 167 -14.26 -10.54 -6.92
CA LYS A 167 -13.25 -10.73 -7.98
C LYS A 167 -13.69 -11.72 -9.07
N SER A 168 -14.43 -12.75 -8.68
CA SER A 168 -15.01 -13.73 -9.60
C SER A 168 -16.02 -13.06 -10.56
N GLU A 169 -16.87 -12.16 -10.05
CA GLU A 169 -17.82 -11.39 -10.85
C GLU A 169 -17.08 -10.47 -11.84
N VAL A 170 -16.02 -9.79 -11.37
CA VAL A 170 -15.17 -8.93 -12.23
C VAL A 170 -14.56 -9.73 -13.38
N ARG A 171 -14.06 -10.95 -13.13
CA ARG A 171 -13.53 -11.82 -14.21
C ARG A 171 -14.62 -12.31 -15.17
N GLN A 172 -15.83 -12.56 -14.69
CA GLN A 172 -16.97 -12.92 -15.55
C GLN A 172 -17.36 -11.74 -16.46
N ILE A 173 -17.43 -10.50 -15.90
CA ILE A 173 -17.68 -9.28 -16.68
C ILE A 173 -16.58 -9.08 -17.72
N ALA A 174 -15.33 -9.22 -17.34
CA ALA A 174 -14.21 -9.12 -18.30
C ALA A 174 -14.36 -10.12 -19.46
N LYS A 175 -14.83 -11.34 -19.18
CA LYS A 175 -15.07 -12.38 -20.18
C LYS A 175 -16.30 -12.03 -21.06
N SER A 176 -17.40 -11.55 -20.48
CA SER A 176 -18.61 -11.15 -21.24
C SER A 176 -18.33 -9.96 -22.19
N LEU A 177 -17.50 -9.03 -21.73
CA LEU A 177 -17.01 -7.94 -22.56
C LEU A 177 -15.90 -8.36 -23.54
N SER A 178 -15.56 -9.66 -23.58
CA SER A 178 -14.47 -10.23 -24.42
C SER A 178 -13.12 -9.54 -24.23
N LEU A 179 -12.85 -8.98 -23.05
CA LEU A 179 -11.60 -8.26 -22.77
C LEU A 179 -10.42 -9.25 -22.74
N ARG A 180 -9.36 -8.94 -23.46
CA ARG A 180 -8.14 -9.77 -23.53
C ARG A 180 -7.50 -9.97 -22.16
N THR A 181 -7.69 -9.02 -21.26
CA THR A 181 -7.14 -9.04 -19.90
C THR A 181 -7.87 -9.99 -18.95
N HIS A 182 -8.97 -10.65 -19.36
CA HIS A 182 -9.78 -11.51 -18.49
C HIS A 182 -9.01 -12.62 -17.79
N ALA A 183 -7.99 -13.20 -18.45
CA ALA A 183 -7.14 -14.26 -17.92
C ALA A 183 -5.81 -13.75 -17.32
N LYS A 184 -5.53 -12.44 -17.41
CA LYS A 184 -4.28 -11.87 -16.88
C LYS A 184 -4.21 -12.06 -15.36
N PRO A 185 -3.09 -12.56 -14.81
CA PRO A 185 -2.91 -12.68 -13.38
C PRO A 185 -2.88 -11.29 -12.69
N ASP A 186 -3.24 -11.26 -11.41
CA ASP A 186 -3.15 -10.05 -10.61
C ASP A 186 -1.68 -9.72 -10.32
N SER A 187 -1.32 -8.43 -10.34
CA SER A 187 0.00 -7.99 -9.90
C SER A 187 0.17 -8.23 -8.39
N GLN A 188 1.28 -8.85 -7.99
CA GLN A 188 1.55 -9.23 -6.59
C GLN A 188 2.68 -8.39 -5.97
N ASP A 189 3.56 -7.82 -6.78
CA ASP A 189 4.78 -7.15 -6.34
C ASP A 189 4.68 -5.62 -6.34
N VAL A 190 5.62 -5.00 -5.64
CA VAL A 190 5.82 -3.54 -5.72
C VAL A 190 6.24 -3.18 -7.14
N CYS A 191 5.50 -2.31 -7.77
CA CYS A 191 5.56 -2.06 -9.23
C CYS A 191 6.92 -1.61 -9.79
N PHE A 192 7.81 -1.07 -8.97
CA PHE A 192 9.14 -0.59 -9.40
C PHE A 192 10.31 -1.45 -8.88
N ILE A 193 10.01 -2.52 -8.13
CA ILE A 193 10.99 -3.49 -7.64
C ILE A 193 10.80 -4.79 -8.40
N LYS A 194 11.79 -5.17 -9.21
CA LYS A 194 11.75 -6.44 -9.92
C LYS A 194 11.85 -7.61 -8.95
N SER A 195 11.05 -8.65 -9.16
CA SER A 195 11.03 -9.84 -8.32
C SER A 195 12.38 -10.60 -8.30
N ASP A 196 13.14 -10.56 -9.39
CA ASP A 196 14.46 -11.20 -9.53
C ASP A 196 15.56 -10.52 -8.71
N ILE A 197 15.53 -9.19 -8.57
CA ILE A 197 16.52 -8.44 -7.77
C ILE A 197 16.05 -8.18 -6.33
N GLY A 198 14.75 -8.12 -6.11
CA GLY A 198 14.13 -7.87 -4.82
C GLY A 198 14.52 -6.54 -4.18
N ARG A 199 14.15 -6.37 -2.90
CA ARG A 199 14.42 -5.14 -2.15
C ARG A 199 15.92 -4.83 -2.03
N LYS A 200 16.76 -5.84 -1.74
CA LYS A 200 18.21 -5.66 -1.60
C LYS A 200 18.80 -5.08 -2.89
N GLY A 201 18.54 -5.71 -4.03
CA GLY A 201 19.10 -5.24 -5.30
C GLY A 201 18.54 -3.89 -5.74
N PHE A 202 17.30 -3.55 -5.36
CA PHE A 202 16.76 -2.21 -5.63
C PHE A 202 17.44 -1.12 -4.80
N LEU A 203 17.73 -1.39 -3.52
CA LEU A 203 18.38 -0.43 -2.62
C LEU A 203 19.90 -0.35 -2.81
N ASP A 204 20.50 -1.38 -3.40
CA ASP A 204 21.94 -1.40 -3.70
C ASP A 204 22.34 -0.22 -4.60
N GLY A 205 23.41 0.48 -4.22
CA GLY A 205 23.86 1.71 -4.87
C GLY A 205 22.97 2.96 -4.65
N ARG A 206 21.81 2.83 -3.95
CA ARG A 206 20.94 3.96 -3.58
C ARG A 206 21.10 4.38 -2.14
N ILE A 207 21.42 3.42 -1.25
CA ILE A 207 21.76 3.68 0.15
C ILE A 207 23.06 2.97 0.51
N SER A 208 23.70 3.43 1.57
CA SER A 208 24.82 2.70 2.17
C SER A 208 24.27 1.67 3.14
N PHE A 209 24.71 0.41 3.00
CA PHE A 209 24.36 -0.64 3.93
C PHE A 209 25.28 -0.62 5.15
N THR A 210 24.69 -0.66 6.34
CA THR A 210 25.41 -0.63 7.61
C THR A 210 25.50 -2.05 8.19
N PRO A 211 26.70 -2.66 8.23
CA PRO A 211 26.88 -3.93 8.93
C PRO A 211 26.57 -3.77 10.42
N GLY A 212 25.94 -4.79 11.01
CA GLY A 212 25.55 -4.73 12.39
C GLY A 212 25.73 -6.05 13.14
N THR A 213 25.66 -5.97 14.46
CA THR A 213 25.75 -7.12 15.36
C THR A 213 24.36 -7.50 15.87
N LEU A 214 24.07 -8.81 15.89
CA LEU A 214 22.86 -9.38 16.47
C LEU A 214 23.11 -9.77 17.91
N TYR A 215 22.17 -9.40 18.78
CA TYR A 215 22.18 -9.74 20.20
C TYR A 215 20.89 -10.48 20.59
N ASP A 216 20.96 -11.34 21.59
CA ASP A 216 19.78 -11.93 22.21
C ASP A 216 19.01 -10.86 22.98
N SER A 217 17.68 -10.79 22.84
CA SER A 217 16.83 -9.78 23.48
C SER A 217 16.82 -9.87 25.00
N LYS A 218 17.01 -11.06 25.58
CA LYS A 218 16.93 -11.34 27.02
C LYS A 218 18.30 -11.34 27.71
N THR A 219 19.29 -12.01 27.09
CA THR A 219 20.62 -12.18 27.70
C THR A 219 21.60 -11.10 27.27
N ASN A 220 21.32 -10.37 26.21
CA ASN A 220 22.22 -9.41 25.56
C ASN A 220 23.55 -10.06 25.08
N GLU A 221 23.58 -11.38 24.91
CA GLU A 221 24.73 -12.08 24.33
C GLU A 221 24.82 -11.82 22.83
N LYS A 222 26.04 -11.68 22.33
CA LYS A 222 26.30 -11.57 20.88
C LYS A 222 26.00 -12.90 20.19
N LEU A 223 25.06 -12.89 19.25
CA LEU A 223 24.65 -14.06 18.46
C LEU A 223 25.39 -14.18 17.13
N GLY A 224 25.70 -13.03 16.49
CA GLY A 224 26.33 -13.01 15.20
C GLY A 224 26.34 -11.63 14.57
N GLU A 225 26.51 -11.58 13.25
CA GLU A 225 26.58 -10.34 12.46
C GLU A 225 25.64 -10.40 11.25
N VAL A 226 25.22 -9.25 10.77
CA VAL A 226 24.46 -9.09 9.54
C VAL A 226 25.14 -8.07 8.64
N GLU A 227 25.01 -8.28 7.32
CA GLU A 227 25.65 -7.40 6.32
C GLU A 227 24.99 -6.02 6.26
N SER A 228 23.68 -5.94 6.58
CA SER A 228 22.92 -4.69 6.49
C SER A 228 21.78 -4.68 7.50
N LEU A 229 21.75 -3.65 8.34
CA LEU A 229 20.67 -3.39 9.27
C LEU A 229 19.43 -2.82 8.56
N GLU A 230 19.60 -2.04 7.49
CA GLU A 230 18.53 -1.40 6.71
C GLU A 230 17.66 -2.43 5.98
N LEU A 231 18.20 -3.64 5.76
CA LEU A 231 17.45 -4.75 5.18
C LEU A 231 16.72 -5.59 6.21
N LEU A 232 16.97 -5.39 7.49
CA LEU A 232 16.19 -6.04 8.55
C LEU A 232 14.80 -5.39 8.65
N THR A 233 13.85 -6.18 9.11
CA THR A 233 12.49 -5.73 9.40
C THR A 233 12.06 -6.32 10.73
N LEU A 234 11.36 -5.54 11.57
CA LEU A 234 10.79 -6.06 12.81
C LEU A 234 9.91 -7.28 12.52
N GLY A 235 10.05 -8.32 13.33
CA GLY A 235 9.37 -9.60 13.12
C GLY A 235 9.96 -10.49 12.02
N GLN A 236 11.04 -10.07 11.35
CA GLN A 236 11.72 -10.91 10.36
C GLN A 236 12.32 -12.16 11.01
N ARG A 237 12.09 -13.32 10.38
CA ARG A 237 12.63 -14.62 10.82
C ARG A 237 13.71 -15.15 9.87
N LYS A 238 13.51 -14.98 8.55
CA LYS A 238 14.42 -15.49 7.53
C LYS A 238 15.62 -14.54 7.37
N GLY A 239 16.80 -15.09 7.04
CA GLY A 239 18.00 -14.30 6.78
C GLY A 239 18.78 -13.88 8.02
N ILE A 240 18.34 -14.25 9.24
CA ILE A 240 19.06 -14.02 10.51
C ILE A 240 19.76 -15.28 11.03
N SER A 241 19.62 -16.41 10.34
CA SER A 241 20.07 -17.74 10.77
C SER A 241 21.59 -17.89 10.86
N ALA A 242 22.36 -17.12 10.07
CA ALA A 242 23.83 -17.16 10.16
C ALA A 242 24.36 -16.68 11.52
N GLY A 243 23.61 -15.77 12.19
CA GLY A 243 23.96 -15.28 13.52
C GLY A 243 23.39 -16.11 14.69
N THR A 244 22.40 -16.95 14.43
CA THR A 244 21.69 -17.68 15.49
C THR A 244 22.13 -19.15 15.64
N SER A 245 23.12 -19.61 14.86
CA SER A 245 23.64 -20.99 14.91
C SER A 245 24.24 -21.41 16.26
N ARG A 246 24.54 -20.45 17.13
CA ARG A 246 25.06 -20.72 18.50
C ARG A 246 23.97 -21.00 19.53
N LEU A 247 22.68 -20.81 19.18
CA LEU A 247 21.58 -21.08 20.11
C LEU A 247 21.39 -22.59 20.26
N LYS A 248 21.47 -23.07 21.48
CA LYS A 248 21.34 -24.48 21.84
C LYS A 248 19.91 -25.04 21.72
N THR A 249 18.91 -24.17 21.53
CA THR A 249 17.49 -24.52 21.41
C THR A 249 16.94 -24.13 20.05
N PRO A 250 16.14 -24.99 19.38
CA PRO A 250 15.54 -24.72 18.07
C PRO A 250 14.32 -23.79 18.14
N THR A 251 14.34 -22.78 19.03
CA THR A 251 13.25 -21.81 19.15
C THR A 251 13.23 -20.86 17.96
N ARG A 252 12.04 -20.54 17.49
CA ARG A 252 11.85 -19.57 16.41
C ARG A 252 12.24 -18.18 16.90
N ARG A 253 13.20 -17.55 16.24
CA ARG A 253 13.70 -16.22 16.58
C ARG A 253 13.25 -15.18 15.56
N PHE A 254 13.03 -13.97 16.06
CA PHE A 254 12.55 -12.82 15.29
C PHE A 254 13.37 -11.58 15.62
N VAL A 255 13.56 -10.69 14.65
CA VAL A 255 14.13 -9.36 14.92
C VAL A 255 13.15 -8.58 15.78
N THR A 256 13.57 -8.17 16.98
CA THR A 256 12.72 -7.47 17.97
C THR A 256 13.01 -5.98 18.06
N HIS A 257 14.24 -5.57 17.73
CA HIS A 257 14.65 -4.17 17.70
C HIS A 257 15.80 -3.96 16.70
N ILE A 258 15.86 -2.79 16.07
CA ILE A 258 16.92 -2.37 15.16
C ILE A 258 17.37 -0.98 15.61
N ASP A 259 18.68 -0.85 15.84
CA ASP A 259 19.35 0.39 16.26
C ASP A 259 20.49 0.65 15.27
N LEU A 260 20.22 1.53 14.31
CA LEU A 260 21.18 1.87 13.25
C LEU A 260 22.37 2.65 13.81
N ASP A 261 22.12 3.56 14.77
CA ASP A 261 23.16 4.44 15.34
C ASP A 261 24.22 3.62 16.08
N ASN A 262 23.80 2.64 16.85
CA ASN A 262 24.70 1.75 17.60
C ASN A 262 25.09 0.48 16.82
N ARG A 263 24.71 0.37 15.56
CA ARG A 263 25.00 -0.76 14.65
C ARG A 263 24.62 -2.12 15.25
N ARG A 264 23.43 -2.19 15.84
CA ARG A 264 22.96 -3.40 16.50
C ARG A 264 21.50 -3.72 16.20
N ALA A 265 21.17 -5.00 16.25
CA ALA A 265 19.79 -5.44 16.29
C ALA A 265 19.63 -6.53 17.35
N THR A 266 18.44 -6.65 17.93
CA THR A 266 18.13 -7.72 18.87
C THR A 266 17.20 -8.75 18.24
N VAL A 267 17.38 -9.99 18.67
CA VAL A 267 16.61 -11.16 18.21
C VAL A 267 16.01 -11.84 19.44
N GLY A 268 14.72 -12.08 19.41
CA GLY A 268 13.98 -12.65 20.53
C GLY A 268 12.92 -13.65 20.09
N GLU A 269 12.08 -14.04 21.05
CA GLU A 269 10.92 -14.90 20.85
C GLU A 269 9.71 -14.09 20.35
N LEU A 270 8.61 -14.75 20.04
CA LEU A 270 7.40 -14.09 19.57
C LEU A 270 6.82 -13.13 20.61
N GLU A 271 6.90 -13.54 21.88
CA GLU A 271 6.41 -12.78 23.03
C GLU A 271 7.12 -11.43 23.19
N ASP A 272 8.40 -11.36 22.80
CA ASP A 272 9.20 -10.12 22.83
C ASP A 272 8.77 -9.11 21.76
N LEU A 273 7.92 -9.54 20.83
CA LEU A 273 7.34 -8.69 19.77
C LEU A 273 5.91 -8.24 20.06
N MET A 274 5.29 -8.76 21.12
CA MET A 274 3.88 -8.44 21.39
C MET A 274 3.77 -7.06 22.03
N VAL A 275 2.87 -6.23 21.49
CA VAL A 275 2.59 -4.89 22.00
C VAL A 275 1.07 -4.66 22.12
N THR A 276 0.69 -3.85 23.09
CA THR A 276 -0.69 -3.36 23.26
C THR A 276 -0.84 -1.90 22.86
N THR A 277 0.27 -1.18 22.68
CA THR A 277 0.24 0.24 22.31
C THR A 277 1.04 0.46 21.02
N VAL A 278 0.47 1.23 20.10
CA VAL A 278 1.13 1.60 18.83
C VAL A 278 1.13 3.12 18.71
N LYS A 279 2.32 3.73 18.62
CA LYS A 279 2.47 5.18 18.43
C LYS A 279 2.14 5.60 17.02
N LEU A 280 1.40 6.69 16.89
CA LEU A 280 0.92 7.25 15.64
C LEU A 280 1.58 8.62 15.37
N GLY A 281 1.86 8.87 14.10
CA GLY A 281 2.21 10.18 13.59
C GLY A 281 0.96 11.06 13.38
N ARG A 282 1.12 12.09 12.56
CA ARG A 282 -0.03 12.94 12.18
C ARG A 282 -1.09 12.12 11.45
N ILE A 283 -2.34 12.28 11.87
CA ILE A 283 -3.47 11.59 11.27
C ILE A 283 -3.98 12.38 10.07
N THR A 284 -4.24 11.66 8.98
CA THR A 284 -5.01 12.15 7.84
C THR A 284 -6.43 11.60 7.97
N TRP A 285 -7.39 12.49 8.12
CA TRP A 285 -8.81 12.13 8.23
C TRP A 285 -9.45 12.05 6.84
N CYS A 286 -10.16 10.97 6.59
CA CYS A 286 -10.94 10.81 5.35
C CYS A 286 -12.19 11.68 5.37
N ASN A 287 -12.80 11.82 6.55
CA ASN A 287 -14.03 12.57 6.75
C ASN A 287 -13.94 13.37 8.05
N GLN A 288 -14.39 12.83 9.16
CA GLN A 288 -14.50 13.48 10.45
C GLN A 288 -13.41 12.95 11.40
N SER A 289 -12.84 13.82 12.23
CA SER A 289 -11.91 13.43 13.27
C SER A 289 -12.61 12.63 14.36
N LEU A 290 -11.88 11.75 15.02
CA LEU A 290 -12.33 11.04 16.21
C LEU A 290 -11.88 11.76 17.48
N GLU A 291 -12.72 11.65 18.51
CA GLU A 291 -12.34 12.07 19.86
C GLU A 291 -11.47 10.99 20.54
N PRO A 292 -10.49 11.39 21.37
CA PRO A 292 -9.76 10.47 22.23
C PRO A 292 -10.71 9.59 23.06
N GLY A 293 -10.41 8.30 23.18
CA GLY A 293 -11.30 7.33 23.84
C GLY A 293 -12.29 6.64 22.88
N SER A 294 -12.32 7.02 21.61
CA SER A 294 -13.17 6.35 20.62
C SER A 294 -12.75 4.91 20.37
N VAL A 295 -13.72 3.99 20.36
CA VAL A 295 -13.49 2.58 20.00
C VAL A 295 -13.42 2.44 18.48
N VAL A 296 -12.36 1.82 17.98
CA VAL A 296 -12.07 1.67 16.55
C VAL A 296 -11.58 0.26 16.24
N GLN A 297 -11.66 -0.12 14.98
CA GLN A 297 -10.86 -1.20 14.44
C GLN A 297 -9.66 -0.60 13.72
N VAL A 298 -8.48 -1.23 13.86
CA VAL A 298 -7.25 -0.78 13.24
C VAL A 298 -6.65 -1.87 12.37
N GLN A 299 -6.18 -1.49 11.20
CA GLN A 299 -5.39 -2.37 10.32
C GLN A 299 -3.97 -1.81 10.23
N LEU A 300 -2.98 -2.63 10.62
CA LEU A 300 -1.59 -2.21 10.82
C LEU A 300 -0.65 -2.63 9.67
N SER A 301 -1.19 -3.33 8.68
CA SER A 301 -0.49 -3.72 7.45
C SER A 301 -1.48 -4.06 6.34
N ALA A 302 -1.02 -4.04 5.09
CA ALA A 302 -1.90 -4.22 3.91
C ALA A 302 -2.68 -5.56 3.91
N HIS A 303 -2.11 -6.61 4.48
CA HIS A 303 -2.72 -7.94 4.57
C HIS A 303 -3.01 -8.36 6.03
N GLY A 304 -2.93 -7.41 6.97
CA GLY A 304 -3.24 -7.65 8.38
C GLY A 304 -4.73 -7.77 8.64
N GLN A 305 -5.07 -8.60 9.62
CA GLN A 305 -6.45 -8.63 10.13
C GLN A 305 -6.71 -7.35 10.95
N PRO A 306 -7.95 -6.85 10.96
CA PRO A 306 -8.34 -5.76 11.85
C PRO A 306 -8.21 -6.17 13.32
N ASN A 307 -7.74 -5.24 14.16
CA ASN A 307 -7.68 -5.39 15.61
C ASN A 307 -8.59 -4.34 16.26
N SER A 308 -9.28 -4.71 17.34
CA SER A 308 -10.01 -3.76 18.16
C SER A 308 -9.04 -2.89 18.96
N ALA A 309 -9.31 -1.60 19.04
CA ALA A 309 -8.47 -0.64 19.75
C ALA A 309 -9.27 0.54 20.27
N VAL A 310 -8.68 1.26 21.22
CA VAL A 310 -9.12 2.60 21.62
C VAL A 310 -8.16 3.62 21.02
N PHE A 311 -8.73 4.63 20.37
CA PHE A 311 -7.98 5.69 19.74
C PHE A 311 -7.62 6.80 20.73
N TYR A 312 -6.38 7.28 20.63
CA TYR A 312 -5.90 8.51 21.25
C TYR A 312 -5.11 9.32 20.20
N ASP A 313 -4.92 10.61 20.42
CA ASP A 313 -4.35 11.51 19.38
C ASP A 313 -2.98 11.06 18.84
N SER A 314 -2.13 10.50 19.69
CA SER A 314 -0.75 10.14 19.35
C SER A 314 -0.46 8.63 19.41
N TYR A 315 -1.45 7.83 19.79
CA TYR A 315 -1.31 6.36 19.87
C TYR A 315 -2.69 5.68 19.83
N ILE A 316 -2.66 4.37 19.63
CA ILE A 316 -3.81 3.48 19.86
C ILE A 316 -3.45 2.49 20.95
N GLU A 317 -4.44 2.10 21.74
CA GLU A 317 -4.35 1.01 22.71
C GLU A 317 -5.18 -0.16 22.19
N LEU A 318 -4.52 -1.29 21.93
CA LEU A 318 -5.13 -2.50 21.38
C LEU A 318 -5.81 -3.28 22.51
N GLU A 319 -6.99 -3.82 22.22
CA GLU A 319 -7.71 -4.71 23.16
C GLU A 319 -6.93 -6.01 23.40
N GLU A 320 -6.35 -6.58 22.34
CA GLU A 320 -5.51 -7.78 22.40
C GLU A 320 -4.10 -7.45 21.90
N PRO A 321 -3.05 -8.02 22.53
CA PRO A 321 -1.68 -7.82 22.05
C PRO A 321 -1.52 -8.29 20.60
N CYS A 322 -0.87 -7.50 19.78
CA CYS A 322 -0.50 -7.89 18.43
C CYS A 322 1.02 -7.83 18.21
N ARG A 323 1.49 -8.41 17.14
CA ARG A 323 2.90 -8.23 16.73
C ARG A 323 3.18 -6.77 16.48
N LYS A 324 4.25 -6.25 17.08
CA LYS A 324 4.75 -4.90 16.87
C LYS A 324 4.88 -4.60 15.37
N PRO A 325 4.11 -3.67 14.85
CA PRO A 325 4.22 -3.29 13.44
C PRO A 325 5.53 -2.57 13.18
N ALA A 326 6.06 -2.70 11.97
CA ALA A 326 7.29 -1.99 11.60
C ALA A 326 7.01 -0.49 11.51
N PRO A 327 7.92 0.38 12.02
CA PRO A 327 7.84 1.82 11.81
C PRO A 327 7.81 2.17 10.32
N GLY A 328 7.01 3.17 9.95
CA GLY A 328 6.79 3.55 8.56
C GLY A 328 5.61 2.84 7.89
N GLN A 329 5.08 1.76 8.48
CA GLN A 329 3.80 1.20 8.04
C GLN A 329 2.65 2.15 8.37
N THR A 330 1.51 1.91 7.76
CA THR A 330 0.30 2.70 8.00
C THR A 330 -0.60 1.98 9.01
N CYS A 331 -1.16 2.74 9.92
CA CYS A 331 -2.31 2.37 10.73
C CYS A 331 -3.55 2.97 10.08
N ALA A 332 -4.41 2.16 9.50
CA ALA A 332 -5.72 2.60 9.01
C ALA A 332 -6.78 2.39 10.09
N LEU A 333 -7.61 3.41 10.32
CA LEU A 333 -8.63 3.48 11.35
C LEU A 333 -10.00 3.25 10.72
N TYR A 334 -10.82 2.40 11.35
CA TYR A 334 -12.16 2.05 10.86
C TYR A 334 -13.21 2.12 11.97
N ILE A 335 -14.42 2.51 11.59
CA ILE A 335 -15.65 2.29 12.38
C ILE A 335 -16.56 1.40 11.52
N GLY A 336 -16.73 0.14 11.93
CA GLY A 336 -17.35 -0.87 11.09
C GLY A 336 -16.60 -1.03 9.77
N ASP A 337 -17.30 -0.81 8.65
CA ASP A 337 -16.70 -0.84 7.31
C ASP A 337 -16.10 0.50 6.86
N ILE A 338 -16.39 1.59 7.55
CA ILE A 338 -16.02 2.94 7.14
C ILE A 338 -14.59 3.24 7.56
N VAL A 339 -13.78 3.67 6.61
CA VAL A 339 -12.44 4.23 6.86
C VAL A 339 -12.60 5.65 7.40
N VAL A 340 -12.14 5.91 8.61
CA VAL A 340 -12.19 7.24 9.20
C VAL A 340 -10.91 8.04 9.01
N GLY A 341 -9.79 7.36 8.86
CA GLY A 341 -8.50 8.01 8.59
C GLY A 341 -7.33 7.05 8.68
N SER A 342 -6.14 7.59 8.58
CA SER A 342 -4.89 6.82 8.75
C SER A 342 -3.74 7.65 9.26
N SER A 343 -2.75 6.98 9.81
CA SER A 343 -1.50 7.56 10.29
C SER A 343 -0.31 6.67 9.97
N THR A 344 0.89 7.26 9.91
CA THR A 344 2.14 6.50 9.89
C THR A 344 2.44 5.99 11.29
N ILE A 345 2.83 4.73 11.40
CA ILE A 345 3.29 4.09 12.64
C ILE A 345 4.70 4.59 12.94
N LEU A 346 4.91 5.13 14.14
CA LEU A 346 6.18 5.63 14.60
C LEU A 346 7.00 4.55 15.31
N ALA A 347 8.31 4.78 15.42
CA ALA A 347 9.16 3.97 16.27
C ALA A 347 8.75 4.13 17.75
N SER A 348 8.76 3.02 18.49
CA SER A 348 8.43 2.95 19.93
C SER A 348 9.68 2.78 20.77
#